data_d48c74d073fd6eead75d88b27434ba60
#
_entry.id   d48c74d073fd6eead75d88b27434ba60
#
_cell.length_a   1.000
_cell.length_b   1.000
_cell.length_c   1.000
_cell.angle_alpha   90.00
_cell.angle_beta   90.00
_cell.angle_gamma   90.00
#
_symmetry.space_group_name_H-M   'P 1'
#
loop_
_entity.id
_entity.type
_entity.pdbx_description
1 polymer ?
#
loop_
_entity_poly.entity_id
_entity_poly.type
_entity_poly.pdbx_seq_one_letter_code
_entity_poly.pdbx_strand_id
1 'polypeptide(L)'
;MNYEDAVRFLYSLGNEVKSAKLGLGRVSALLGELGDPHRAGDFIHVAGTNGKGSTCAMIESVLRVAGIRTALYTSPHLAEPTERISISGHPVSREVFAAAFDQVHAAAERLIASGALDLHPTYFETVTAMAFVAFREAEVRTTVLEVGLGGRLDATNVVLPRLSVITPVDFDHEVFLGRGLSAIAEEKAGILKPGVPAVIAAQRPEAAQTLAAAAAALGIEPVWTSDWRVVDLALYPGGSCFRVVGPREYRIDCPLAGEHQVANAVTAVVALDHLGFPAEAIREGIRQARWPGRLERVSAAPEIILDGAHNPAGARALAAYINRFFDGRRVWLIYGAMRDKAVEEMAAILFPLADQILATAPAMARALRPETIRELTDHPRLRTTATLEEALEIARREAAPDDAIFVAGSLFLVAEARRLLLG
;
A
#
# COMPACT_ATOMS: atom_id res chain seq x y z
N MET A 1 -21.06 14.82 -12.73
CA MET A 1 -19.83 15.67 -12.98
C MET A 1 -18.91 14.95 -13.94
N ASN A 2 -17.97 15.69 -14.63
CA ASN A 2 -16.87 15.01 -15.31
C ASN A 2 -15.81 14.56 -14.31
N TYR A 3 -14.84 13.76 -14.74
CA TYR A 3 -13.79 13.20 -13.89
C TYR A 3 -12.94 14.29 -13.19
N GLU A 4 -12.52 15.30 -13.94
CA GLU A 4 -11.67 16.38 -13.45
C GLU A 4 -12.36 17.20 -12.36
N ASP A 5 -13.65 17.46 -12.50
CA ASP A 5 -14.45 18.17 -11.50
C ASP A 5 -14.67 17.31 -10.26
N ALA A 6 -14.91 16.01 -10.43
CA ALA A 6 -15.02 15.05 -9.32
C ALA A 6 -13.72 14.99 -8.51
N VAL A 7 -12.57 14.87 -9.17
CA VAL A 7 -11.25 14.85 -8.52
C VAL A 7 -10.96 16.17 -7.81
N ARG A 8 -11.28 17.32 -8.44
CA ARG A 8 -11.11 18.64 -7.82
C ARG A 8 -11.96 18.76 -6.56
N PHE A 9 -13.21 18.32 -6.60
CA PHE A 9 -14.09 18.33 -5.43
C PHE A 9 -13.53 17.42 -4.32
N LEU A 10 -13.14 16.20 -4.65
CA LEU A 10 -12.56 15.27 -3.68
C LEU A 10 -11.35 15.87 -2.96
N TYR A 11 -10.43 16.50 -3.68
CA TYR A 11 -9.27 17.14 -3.06
C TYR A 11 -9.63 18.38 -2.22
N SER A 12 -10.77 19.04 -2.50
CA SER A 12 -11.27 20.16 -1.68
C SER A 12 -11.78 19.71 -0.30
N LEU A 13 -12.15 18.42 -0.14
CA LEU A 13 -12.56 17.85 1.16
C LEU A 13 -11.41 17.78 2.19
N GLY A 14 -10.21 18.16 1.77
CA GLY A 14 -9.02 18.24 2.63
C GLY A 14 -8.15 17.01 2.56
N ASN A 15 -6.97 17.11 3.20
CA ASN A 15 -5.96 16.07 3.20
C ASN A 15 -6.41 14.88 4.06
N GLU A 16 -6.31 13.68 3.54
CA GLU A 16 -6.68 12.40 4.19
C GLU A 16 -6.22 12.29 5.66
N VAL A 17 -5.02 12.80 5.95
CA VAL A 17 -4.40 12.68 7.27
C VAL A 17 -4.85 13.78 8.24
N LYS A 18 -5.05 15.01 7.77
CA LYS A 18 -5.42 16.16 8.65
C LYS A 18 -6.92 16.25 8.93
N SER A 19 -7.74 15.75 8.03
CA SER A 19 -9.20 15.73 8.16
C SER A 19 -9.73 14.41 8.70
N ALA A 20 -8.86 13.47 9.10
CA ALA A 20 -9.24 12.19 9.67
C ALA A 20 -9.98 12.37 10.99
N LYS A 21 -11.28 12.67 10.91
CA LYS A 21 -12.21 12.42 12.00
C LYS A 21 -12.45 10.92 12.00
N LEU A 22 -11.67 10.20 12.79
CA LEU A 22 -11.79 8.75 12.93
C LEU A 22 -13.18 8.41 13.51
N GLY A 23 -13.88 7.52 12.83
CA GLY A 23 -15.20 7.06 13.24
C GLY A 23 -15.98 6.49 12.06
N LEU A 24 -16.80 5.48 12.31
CA LEU A 24 -17.54 4.78 11.25
C LEU A 24 -18.94 5.39 10.99
N GLY A 25 -19.41 6.32 11.83
CA GLY A 25 -20.78 6.84 11.76
C GLY A 25 -21.11 7.51 10.43
N ARG A 26 -20.23 8.39 9.91
CA ARG A 26 -20.48 9.09 8.65
C ARG A 26 -20.47 8.14 7.45
N VAL A 27 -19.48 7.29 7.35
CA VAL A 27 -19.41 6.32 6.24
C VAL A 27 -20.56 5.32 6.30
N SER A 28 -20.99 4.89 7.50
CA SER A 28 -22.14 4.00 7.66
C SER A 28 -23.45 4.67 7.24
N ALA A 29 -23.68 5.93 7.62
CA ALA A 29 -24.84 6.69 7.18
C ALA A 29 -24.85 6.85 5.64
N LEU A 30 -23.70 7.19 5.06
CA LEU A 30 -23.54 7.33 3.60
C LEU A 30 -23.85 6.02 2.88
N LEU A 31 -23.30 4.89 3.36
CA LEU A 31 -23.52 3.59 2.75
C LEU A 31 -24.97 3.12 2.91
N GLY A 32 -25.64 3.42 4.04
CA GLY A 32 -27.08 3.19 4.23
C GLY A 32 -27.93 3.94 3.21
N GLU A 33 -27.64 5.23 2.96
CA GLU A 33 -28.31 6.05 1.94
C GLU A 33 -28.10 5.52 0.51
N LEU A 34 -26.94 4.85 0.26
CA LEU A 34 -26.61 4.20 -1.01
C LEU A 34 -27.17 2.77 -1.15
N GLY A 35 -27.96 2.29 -0.20
CA GLY A 35 -28.53 0.95 -0.19
C GLY A 35 -27.51 -0.14 0.15
N ASP A 36 -26.63 0.14 1.10
CA ASP A 36 -25.66 -0.80 1.69
C ASP A 36 -24.76 -1.54 0.68
N PRO A 37 -24.10 -0.86 -0.28
CA PRO A 37 -23.30 -1.52 -1.31
C PRO A 37 -22.13 -2.34 -0.74
N HIS A 38 -21.65 -2.03 0.47
CA HIS A 38 -20.60 -2.74 1.20
C HIS A 38 -21.05 -4.14 1.71
N ARG A 39 -22.31 -4.53 1.53
CA ARG A 39 -22.80 -5.87 1.85
C ARG A 39 -22.89 -6.77 0.63
N ALA A 40 -22.56 -6.25 -0.57
CA ALA A 40 -22.54 -7.03 -1.79
C ALA A 40 -21.19 -7.74 -1.96
N GLY A 41 -21.21 -9.06 -2.12
CA GLY A 41 -20.02 -9.89 -2.33
C GLY A 41 -19.23 -10.23 -1.06
N ASP A 42 -18.15 -10.97 -1.25
CA ASP A 42 -17.23 -11.40 -0.20
C ASP A 42 -16.05 -10.41 -0.09
N PHE A 43 -15.49 -10.27 1.12
CA PHE A 43 -14.33 -9.40 1.36
C PHE A 43 -13.16 -10.17 1.98
N ILE A 44 -11.94 -9.87 1.54
CA ILE A 44 -10.70 -10.17 2.24
C ILE A 44 -10.13 -8.84 2.71
N HIS A 45 -10.11 -8.61 4.02
CA HIS A 45 -9.76 -7.32 4.61
C HIS A 45 -8.33 -7.35 5.13
N VAL A 46 -7.49 -6.42 4.66
CA VAL A 46 -6.05 -6.45 4.90
C VAL A 46 -5.59 -5.18 5.64
N ALA A 47 -5.08 -5.36 6.86
CA ALA A 47 -4.44 -4.31 7.65
C ALA A 47 -2.95 -4.60 7.85
N GLY A 48 -2.21 -3.62 8.37
CA GLY A 48 -0.78 -3.72 8.66
C GLY A 48 -0.08 -2.37 8.49
N THR A 49 1.22 -2.31 8.77
CA THR A 49 2.01 -1.10 8.47
C THR A 49 2.61 -1.21 7.09
N ASN A 50 3.40 -2.23 6.83
CA ASN A 50 4.07 -2.46 5.56
C ASN A 50 3.53 -3.72 4.87
N GLY A 51 3.64 -3.77 3.54
CA GLY A 51 3.27 -4.95 2.76
C GLY A 51 1.79 -5.09 2.40
N LYS A 52 0.88 -4.26 2.92
CA LYS A 52 -0.56 -4.34 2.64
C LYS A 52 -0.86 -4.44 1.15
N GLY A 53 -0.51 -3.40 0.39
CA GLY A 53 -0.82 -3.31 -1.04
C GLY A 53 -0.21 -4.45 -1.86
N SER A 54 1.06 -4.85 -1.58
CA SER A 54 1.70 -5.99 -2.25
C SER A 54 0.96 -7.31 -1.95
N THR A 55 0.58 -7.55 -0.68
CA THR A 55 -0.20 -8.73 -0.28
C THR A 55 -1.58 -8.72 -0.93
N CYS A 56 -2.26 -7.56 -0.95
CA CYS A 56 -3.55 -7.40 -1.61
C CYS A 56 -3.46 -7.71 -3.11
N ALA A 57 -2.46 -7.18 -3.79
CA ALA A 57 -2.24 -7.41 -5.23
C ALA A 57 -1.97 -8.89 -5.54
N MET A 58 -1.18 -9.59 -4.71
CA MET A 58 -0.95 -11.02 -4.86
C MET A 58 -2.22 -11.84 -4.63
N ILE A 59 -2.99 -11.53 -3.59
CA ILE A 59 -4.27 -12.22 -3.30
C ILE A 59 -5.24 -11.99 -4.47
N GLU A 60 -5.45 -10.74 -4.90
CA GLU A 60 -6.35 -10.42 -6.02
C GLU A 60 -5.94 -11.15 -7.30
N SER A 61 -4.65 -11.15 -7.62
CA SER A 61 -4.13 -11.83 -8.81
C SER A 61 -4.44 -13.33 -8.80
N VAL A 62 -4.33 -13.99 -7.63
CA VAL A 62 -4.69 -15.41 -7.50
C VAL A 62 -6.20 -15.64 -7.66
N LEU A 63 -7.03 -14.82 -7.03
CA LEU A 63 -8.48 -14.91 -7.17
C LEU A 63 -8.90 -14.75 -8.64
N ARG A 64 -8.30 -13.81 -9.35
CA ARG A 64 -8.54 -13.57 -10.77
C ARG A 64 -8.10 -14.73 -11.65
N VAL A 65 -6.92 -15.33 -11.39
CA VAL A 65 -6.45 -16.53 -12.09
C VAL A 65 -7.36 -17.73 -11.82
N ALA A 66 -7.96 -17.80 -10.62
CA ALA A 66 -8.97 -18.80 -10.29
C ALA A 66 -10.34 -18.54 -10.95
N GLY A 67 -10.46 -17.53 -11.82
CA GLY A 67 -11.68 -17.24 -12.58
C GLY A 67 -12.75 -16.48 -11.78
N ILE A 68 -12.40 -15.89 -10.64
CA ILE A 68 -13.32 -15.09 -9.83
C ILE A 68 -13.35 -13.66 -10.38
N ARG A 69 -14.54 -13.06 -10.49
CA ARG A 69 -14.70 -11.64 -10.75
C ARG A 69 -14.32 -10.85 -9.51
N THR A 70 -13.15 -10.22 -9.56
CA THR A 70 -12.49 -9.60 -8.42
C THR A 70 -12.59 -8.10 -8.42
N ALA A 71 -12.44 -7.51 -7.24
CA ALA A 71 -12.04 -6.12 -7.09
C ALA A 71 -10.87 -5.99 -6.12
N LEU A 72 -10.14 -4.90 -6.27
CA LEU A 72 -9.06 -4.48 -5.39
C LEU A 72 -9.27 -3.03 -5.01
N TYR A 73 -9.32 -2.75 -3.70
CA TYR A 73 -9.28 -1.39 -3.16
C TYR A 73 -7.98 -1.17 -2.41
N THR A 74 -7.24 -0.14 -2.80
CA THR A 74 -5.92 0.18 -2.20
C THR A 74 -5.73 1.66 -1.98
N SER A 75 -4.80 2.03 -1.08
CA SER A 75 -4.44 3.41 -0.81
C SER A 75 -2.99 3.55 -0.31
N PRO A 76 -2.34 4.69 -0.64
CA PRO A 76 -2.76 5.70 -1.61
C PRO A 76 -2.58 5.21 -3.06
N HIS A 77 -3.06 5.98 -4.03
CA HIS A 77 -2.73 5.79 -5.46
C HIS A 77 -1.33 6.32 -5.78
N LEU A 78 -0.77 5.89 -6.89
CA LEU A 78 0.46 6.48 -7.45
C LEU A 78 0.15 7.70 -8.30
N ALA A 79 -0.44 7.55 -9.47
CA ALA A 79 -0.67 8.63 -10.42
C ALA A 79 -2.10 9.19 -10.37
N GLU A 80 -3.12 8.33 -10.42
CA GLU A 80 -4.51 8.76 -10.52
C GLU A 80 -5.42 8.12 -9.46
N PRO A 81 -6.43 8.85 -8.94
CA PRO A 81 -7.39 8.33 -7.97
C PRO A 81 -8.12 7.05 -8.42
N THR A 82 -8.29 6.84 -9.72
CA THR A 82 -8.88 5.62 -10.30
C THR A 82 -8.14 4.34 -9.92
N GLU A 83 -6.82 4.43 -9.68
CA GLU A 83 -5.98 3.29 -9.28
C GLU A 83 -6.42 2.67 -7.95
N ARG A 84 -7.10 3.45 -7.08
CA ARG A 84 -7.62 2.95 -5.79
C ARG A 84 -8.74 1.93 -5.96
N ILE A 85 -9.40 1.93 -7.10
CA ILE A 85 -10.59 1.12 -7.40
C ILE A 85 -10.29 0.31 -8.64
N SER A 86 -9.90 -0.95 -8.46
CA SER A 86 -9.60 -1.83 -9.59
C SER A 86 -10.62 -2.97 -9.67
N ILE A 87 -11.01 -3.35 -10.88
CA ILE A 87 -11.91 -4.47 -11.16
C ILE A 87 -11.21 -5.42 -12.12
N SER A 88 -11.13 -6.70 -11.75
CA SER A 88 -10.48 -7.75 -12.53
C SER A 88 -9.06 -7.38 -12.98
N GLY A 89 -8.28 -6.75 -12.07
CA GLY A 89 -6.88 -6.39 -12.28
C GLY A 89 -6.64 -5.06 -13.01
N HIS A 90 -7.71 -4.31 -13.32
CA HIS A 90 -7.60 -3.02 -14.03
C HIS A 90 -8.23 -1.89 -13.21
N PRO A 91 -7.58 -0.71 -13.11
CA PRO A 91 -8.23 0.49 -12.58
C PRO A 91 -9.54 0.77 -13.32
N VAL A 92 -10.55 1.28 -12.60
CA VAL A 92 -11.80 1.71 -13.24
C VAL A 92 -11.54 2.86 -14.20
N SER A 93 -12.36 2.98 -15.23
CA SER A 93 -12.27 4.12 -16.16
C SER A 93 -12.65 5.43 -15.46
N ARG A 94 -12.24 6.56 -16.03
CA ARG A 94 -12.59 7.89 -15.52
C ARG A 94 -14.10 8.11 -15.51
N GLU A 95 -14.83 7.52 -16.47
CA GLU A 95 -16.28 7.57 -16.55
C GLU A 95 -16.95 6.81 -15.39
N VAL A 96 -16.48 5.58 -15.09
CA VAL A 96 -16.98 4.78 -13.95
C VAL A 96 -16.68 5.48 -12.64
N PHE A 97 -15.48 6.07 -12.50
CA PHE A 97 -15.11 6.84 -11.32
C PHE A 97 -16.03 8.06 -11.12
N ALA A 98 -16.28 8.84 -12.18
CA ALA A 98 -17.16 10.00 -12.16
C ALA A 98 -18.62 9.62 -11.85
N ALA A 99 -19.12 8.52 -12.44
CA ALA A 99 -20.47 8.03 -12.17
C ALA A 99 -20.64 7.56 -10.72
N ALA A 100 -19.67 6.84 -10.17
CA ALA A 100 -19.68 6.47 -8.75
C ALA A 100 -19.60 7.70 -7.84
N PHE A 101 -18.80 8.71 -8.21
CA PHE A 101 -18.73 9.97 -7.48
C PHE A 101 -20.08 10.68 -7.47
N ASP A 102 -20.77 10.81 -8.61
CA ASP A 102 -22.06 11.49 -8.69
C ASP A 102 -23.11 10.85 -7.76
N GLN A 103 -23.17 9.52 -7.68
CA GLN A 103 -24.09 8.81 -6.79
C GLN A 103 -23.75 9.07 -5.33
N VAL A 104 -22.47 8.96 -4.95
CA VAL A 104 -22.01 9.15 -3.56
C VAL A 104 -22.17 10.61 -3.13
N HIS A 105 -21.83 11.56 -4.00
CA HIS A 105 -22.00 12.99 -3.72
C HIS A 105 -23.47 13.36 -3.54
N ALA A 106 -24.36 12.90 -4.43
CA ALA A 106 -25.79 13.14 -4.28
C ALA A 106 -26.37 12.54 -2.98
N ALA A 107 -25.90 11.36 -2.54
CA ALA A 107 -26.28 10.76 -1.27
C ALA A 107 -25.77 11.59 -0.08
N ALA A 108 -24.52 12.06 -0.13
CA ALA A 108 -23.95 12.92 0.90
C ALA A 108 -24.73 14.24 1.05
N GLU A 109 -25.08 14.90 -0.07
CA GLU A 109 -25.86 16.13 -0.08
C GLU A 109 -27.26 15.92 0.53
N ARG A 110 -27.94 14.80 0.23
CA ARG A 110 -29.25 14.47 0.86
C ARG A 110 -29.12 14.29 2.38
N LEU A 111 -28.07 13.63 2.86
CA LEU A 111 -27.83 13.44 4.29
C LEU A 111 -27.52 14.75 5.01
N ILE A 112 -26.80 15.67 4.36
CA ILE A 112 -26.53 17.01 4.90
C ILE A 112 -27.83 17.83 4.92
N ALA A 113 -28.58 17.84 3.83
CA ALA A 113 -29.86 18.60 3.72
C ALA A 113 -30.90 18.12 4.72
N SER A 114 -30.93 16.83 5.07
CA SER A 114 -31.82 16.27 6.11
C SER A 114 -31.32 16.48 7.54
N GLY A 115 -30.09 16.97 7.73
CA GLY A 115 -29.47 17.11 9.05
C GLY A 115 -28.94 15.76 9.64
N ALA A 116 -28.92 14.68 8.85
CA ALA A 116 -28.36 13.40 9.29
C ALA A 116 -26.82 13.42 9.36
N LEU A 117 -26.19 14.32 8.59
CA LEU A 117 -24.77 14.63 8.68
C LEU A 117 -24.57 16.13 8.84
N ASP A 118 -23.68 16.53 9.75
CA ASP A 118 -23.29 17.93 9.95
C ASP A 118 -22.31 18.43 8.88
N LEU A 119 -21.51 17.55 8.32
CA LEU A 119 -20.46 17.84 7.35
C LEU A 119 -20.37 16.74 6.30
N HIS A 120 -19.87 17.10 5.11
CA HIS A 120 -19.57 16.14 4.05
C HIS A 120 -18.60 15.06 4.56
N PRO A 121 -18.77 13.78 4.15
CA PRO A 121 -17.79 12.74 4.39
C PRO A 121 -16.39 13.14 3.89
N THR A 122 -15.34 12.67 4.57
CA THR A 122 -13.96 12.96 4.20
C THR A 122 -13.61 12.39 2.82
N TYR A 123 -12.50 12.83 2.25
CA TYR A 123 -11.95 12.26 1.01
C TYR A 123 -11.96 10.73 1.04
N PHE A 124 -11.37 10.13 2.11
CA PHE A 124 -11.23 8.69 2.20
C PHE A 124 -12.57 7.97 2.36
N GLU A 125 -13.48 8.49 3.19
CA GLU A 125 -14.86 7.96 3.35
C GLU A 125 -15.62 8.00 2.02
N THR A 126 -15.51 9.10 1.28
CA THR A 126 -16.16 9.28 -0.03
C THR A 126 -15.62 8.29 -1.06
N VAL A 127 -14.29 8.18 -1.22
CA VAL A 127 -13.68 7.25 -2.19
C VAL A 127 -13.92 5.80 -1.82
N THR A 128 -13.96 5.47 -0.52
CA THR A 128 -14.34 4.12 -0.05
C THR A 128 -15.78 3.78 -0.43
N ALA A 129 -16.73 4.71 -0.24
CA ALA A 129 -18.11 4.52 -0.66
C ALA A 129 -18.24 4.38 -2.19
N MET A 130 -17.49 5.20 -2.96
CA MET A 130 -17.42 5.08 -4.43
C MET A 130 -16.94 3.69 -4.87
N ALA A 131 -15.94 3.14 -4.17
CA ALA A 131 -15.43 1.79 -4.46
C ALA A 131 -16.54 0.75 -4.26
N PHE A 132 -17.26 0.77 -3.15
CA PHE A 132 -18.36 -0.17 -2.91
C PHE A 132 -19.50 -0.05 -3.93
N VAL A 133 -19.84 1.18 -4.36
CA VAL A 133 -20.81 1.41 -5.44
C VAL A 133 -20.33 0.79 -6.75
N ALA A 134 -19.09 1.07 -7.16
CA ALA A 134 -18.51 0.55 -8.38
C ALA A 134 -18.43 -1.00 -8.37
N PHE A 135 -18.08 -1.60 -7.24
CA PHE A 135 -17.99 -3.05 -7.09
C PHE A 135 -19.37 -3.73 -7.17
N ARG A 136 -20.39 -3.15 -6.54
CA ARG A 136 -21.77 -3.62 -6.65
C ARG A 136 -22.27 -3.56 -8.10
N GLU A 137 -22.09 -2.42 -8.78
CA GLU A 137 -22.53 -2.25 -10.18
C GLU A 137 -21.80 -3.17 -11.15
N ALA A 138 -20.53 -3.48 -10.86
CA ALA A 138 -19.76 -4.43 -11.62
C ALA A 138 -20.02 -5.90 -11.21
N GLU A 139 -20.95 -6.18 -10.30
CA GLU A 139 -21.27 -7.54 -9.83
C GLU A 139 -20.02 -8.31 -9.37
N VAL A 140 -19.13 -7.63 -8.65
CA VAL A 140 -17.90 -8.23 -8.13
C VAL A 140 -18.25 -9.29 -7.09
N ARG A 141 -17.63 -10.47 -7.20
CA ARG A 141 -17.85 -11.57 -6.27
C ARG A 141 -16.98 -11.48 -5.03
N THR A 142 -15.70 -11.14 -5.19
CA THR A 142 -14.75 -11.05 -4.08
C THR A 142 -13.90 -9.80 -4.21
N THR A 143 -13.89 -8.99 -3.16
CA THR A 143 -13.06 -7.78 -3.06
C THR A 143 -11.91 -7.99 -2.08
N VAL A 144 -10.70 -7.68 -2.50
CA VAL A 144 -9.56 -7.51 -1.60
C VAL A 144 -9.49 -6.04 -1.20
N LEU A 145 -9.63 -5.78 0.10
CA LEU A 145 -9.85 -4.45 0.66
C LEU A 145 -8.68 -4.06 1.57
N GLU A 146 -7.87 -3.10 1.15
CA GLU A 146 -6.76 -2.56 1.95
C GLU A 146 -7.26 -1.50 2.91
N VAL A 147 -6.88 -1.60 4.19
CA VAL A 147 -7.06 -0.56 5.21
C VAL A 147 -6.20 0.66 4.88
N GLY A 148 -6.79 1.85 4.92
CA GLY A 148 -6.05 3.10 4.70
C GLY A 148 -5.17 3.49 5.89
N LEU A 149 -5.76 3.58 7.08
CA LEU A 149 -5.06 4.00 8.30
C LEU A 149 -5.59 3.25 9.53
N GLY A 150 -4.67 2.68 10.30
CA GLY A 150 -5.03 1.94 11.53
C GLY A 150 -5.75 0.63 11.21
N GLY A 151 -7.04 0.59 11.42
CA GLY A 151 -7.94 -0.54 11.15
C GLY A 151 -9.30 -0.35 11.82
N ARG A 152 -9.34 -0.24 13.14
CA ARG A 152 -10.56 -0.19 13.96
C ARG A 152 -11.57 0.86 13.51
N LEU A 153 -11.12 2.05 13.21
CA LEU A 153 -11.95 3.20 12.80
C LEU A 153 -11.74 3.60 11.33
N ASP A 154 -11.09 2.74 10.54
CA ASP A 154 -10.91 2.96 9.11
C ASP A 154 -12.24 2.81 8.36
N ALA A 155 -12.48 3.64 7.36
CA ALA A 155 -13.73 3.62 6.59
C ALA A 155 -14.00 2.28 5.90
N THR A 156 -12.97 1.46 5.66
CA THR A 156 -13.11 0.11 5.12
C THR A 156 -13.64 -0.89 6.14
N ASN A 157 -13.57 -0.60 7.46
CA ASN A 157 -13.95 -1.53 8.53
C ASN A 157 -15.47 -1.66 8.76
N VAL A 158 -16.27 -1.23 7.80
CA VAL A 158 -17.73 -1.40 7.76
C VAL A 158 -18.15 -2.76 7.21
N VAL A 159 -17.23 -3.53 6.65
CA VAL A 159 -17.50 -4.85 6.07
C VAL A 159 -17.44 -5.98 7.11
N LEU A 160 -18.14 -7.07 6.83
CA LEU A 160 -17.93 -8.38 7.47
C LEU A 160 -17.10 -9.24 6.50
N PRO A 161 -15.78 -9.36 6.68
CA PRO A 161 -14.95 -10.06 5.73
C PRO A 161 -15.07 -11.59 5.87
N ARG A 162 -14.77 -12.31 4.80
CA ARG A 162 -14.58 -13.77 4.82
C ARG A 162 -13.24 -14.17 5.45
N LEU A 163 -12.27 -13.28 5.39
CA LEU A 163 -10.94 -13.45 5.98
C LEU A 163 -10.36 -12.08 6.35
N SER A 164 -9.80 -11.96 7.54
CA SER A 164 -8.97 -10.83 7.95
C SER A 164 -7.48 -11.18 7.83
N VAL A 165 -6.68 -10.29 7.25
CA VAL A 165 -5.23 -10.48 7.09
C VAL A 165 -4.49 -9.33 7.75
N ILE A 166 -3.50 -9.62 8.60
CA ILE A 166 -2.65 -8.60 9.21
C ILE A 166 -1.21 -8.80 8.73
N THR A 167 -0.73 -7.88 7.89
CA THR A 167 0.66 -7.82 7.44
C THR A 167 1.58 -7.26 8.54
N PRO A 168 2.90 -7.23 8.39
CA PRO A 168 3.80 -6.78 9.44
C PRO A 168 3.43 -5.40 10.00
N VAL A 169 3.39 -5.30 11.34
CA VAL A 169 3.15 -4.08 12.11
C VAL A 169 4.49 -3.48 12.51
N ASP A 170 4.68 -2.19 12.23
CA ASP A 170 5.86 -1.42 12.61
C ASP A 170 5.47 0.02 12.92
N PHE A 171 6.41 0.85 13.33
CA PHE A 171 6.19 2.26 13.64
C PHE A 171 5.86 3.05 12.36
N ASP A 172 4.68 3.60 12.30
CA ASP A 172 4.22 4.60 11.35
C ASP A 172 2.96 5.28 11.91
N HIS A 173 2.72 6.51 11.51
CA HIS A 173 1.52 7.27 11.89
C HIS A 173 1.25 7.38 13.41
N GLU A 174 2.28 7.39 14.25
CA GLU A 174 2.18 7.40 15.72
C GLU A 174 1.34 8.56 16.27
N VAL A 175 1.28 9.68 15.57
CA VAL A 175 0.44 10.84 15.92
C VAL A 175 -1.06 10.48 15.95
N PHE A 176 -1.48 9.51 15.13
CA PHE A 176 -2.88 9.09 15.00
C PHE A 176 -3.18 7.77 15.69
N LEU A 177 -2.24 6.84 15.67
CA LEU A 177 -2.44 5.46 16.13
C LEU A 177 -1.97 5.24 17.57
N GLY A 178 -1.34 6.25 18.18
CA GLY A 178 -0.75 6.14 19.49
C GLY A 178 0.74 5.79 19.44
N ARG A 179 1.42 6.06 20.58
CA ARG A 179 2.85 5.79 20.73
C ARG A 179 3.08 4.35 21.18
N GLY A 180 3.97 3.68 20.48
CA GLY A 180 4.34 2.30 20.77
C GLY A 180 3.67 1.26 19.88
N LEU A 181 4.37 0.15 19.71
CA LEU A 181 3.99 -0.89 18.76
C LEU A 181 2.70 -1.60 19.17
N SER A 182 2.44 -1.77 20.47
CA SER A 182 1.19 -2.36 20.98
C SER A 182 -0.03 -1.52 20.61
N ALA A 183 0.02 -0.18 20.75
CA ALA A 183 -1.09 0.68 20.39
C ALA A 183 -1.41 0.61 18.89
N ILE A 184 -0.36 0.61 18.05
CA ILE A 184 -0.51 0.45 16.59
C ILE A 184 -1.10 -0.92 16.25
N ALA A 185 -0.66 -1.98 16.93
CA ALA A 185 -1.16 -3.33 16.72
C ALA A 185 -2.64 -3.46 17.13
N GLU A 186 -3.05 -2.83 18.24
CA GLU A 186 -4.43 -2.80 18.73
C GLU A 186 -5.37 -2.13 17.71
N GLU A 187 -4.98 -0.99 17.15
CA GLU A 187 -5.77 -0.34 16.08
C GLU A 187 -5.93 -1.23 14.85
N LYS A 188 -4.88 -1.99 14.47
CA LYS A 188 -4.95 -2.93 13.35
C LYS A 188 -5.76 -4.17 13.67
N ALA A 189 -5.69 -4.67 14.91
CA ALA A 189 -6.54 -5.77 15.39
C ALA A 189 -8.04 -5.45 15.29
N GLY A 190 -8.41 -4.17 15.22
CA GLY A 190 -9.80 -3.75 15.07
C GLY A 190 -10.51 -4.22 13.80
N ILE A 191 -9.79 -4.79 12.82
CA ILE A 191 -10.41 -5.45 11.67
C ILE A 191 -10.81 -6.91 11.92
N LEU A 192 -10.35 -7.51 13.02
CA LEU A 192 -10.76 -8.85 13.42
C LEU A 192 -12.24 -8.85 13.82
N LYS A 193 -12.98 -9.87 13.42
CA LYS A 193 -14.43 -9.99 13.69
C LYS A 193 -14.75 -11.37 14.28
N PRO A 194 -15.65 -11.47 15.27
CA PRO A 194 -16.05 -12.76 15.81
C PRO A 194 -16.53 -13.71 14.70
N GLY A 195 -16.07 -14.95 14.74
CA GLY A 195 -16.43 -15.97 13.75
C GLY A 195 -15.78 -15.83 12.37
N VAL A 196 -14.92 -14.84 12.17
CA VAL A 196 -14.17 -14.65 10.92
C VAL A 196 -12.74 -15.14 11.12
N PRO A 197 -12.21 -16.03 10.26
CA PRO A 197 -10.82 -16.47 10.35
C PRO A 197 -9.84 -15.32 10.11
N ALA A 198 -8.64 -15.47 10.67
CA ALA A 198 -7.59 -14.48 10.53
C ALA A 198 -6.24 -15.13 10.15
N VAL A 199 -5.50 -14.46 9.28
CA VAL A 199 -4.10 -14.77 8.98
C VAL A 199 -3.25 -13.60 9.44
N ILE A 200 -2.22 -13.88 10.24
CA ILE A 200 -1.32 -12.87 10.79
C ILE A 200 0.11 -13.17 10.32
N ALA A 201 0.71 -12.21 9.63
CA ALA A 201 2.11 -12.27 9.23
C ALA A 201 3.03 -12.37 10.46
N ALA A 202 4.26 -12.84 10.27
CA ALA A 202 5.28 -12.80 11.31
C ALA A 202 5.43 -11.38 11.86
N GLN A 203 5.48 -11.23 13.19
CA GLN A 203 5.45 -9.95 13.90
C GLN A 203 6.61 -9.82 14.87
N ARG A 204 6.92 -8.59 15.24
CA ARG A 204 7.75 -8.33 16.42
C ARG A 204 7.00 -8.83 17.69
N PRO A 205 7.71 -9.32 18.73
CA PRO A 205 7.08 -9.96 19.88
C PRO A 205 5.97 -9.14 20.54
N GLU A 206 6.16 -7.83 20.66
CA GLU A 206 5.19 -6.91 21.27
C GLU A 206 3.89 -6.83 20.45
N ALA A 207 4.00 -6.69 19.14
CA ALA A 207 2.83 -6.70 18.24
C ALA A 207 2.15 -8.06 18.21
N ALA A 208 2.94 -9.16 18.18
CA ALA A 208 2.41 -10.52 18.20
C ALA A 208 1.56 -10.78 19.44
N GLN A 209 2.05 -10.37 20.62
CA GLN A 209 1.32 -10.53 21.88
C GLN A 209 -0.01 -9.77 21.85
N THR A 210 0.00 -8.52 21.38
CA THR A 210 -1.21 -7.69 21.29
C THR A 210 -2.23 -8.29 20.33
N LEU A 211 -1.80 -8.71 19.14
CA LEU A 211 -2.67 -9.32 18.13
C LEU A 211 -3.23 -10.66 18.59
N ALA A 212 -2.43 -11.49 19.26
CA ALA A 212 -2.88 -12.75 19.84
C ALA A 212 -3.94 -12.54 20.94
N ALA A 213 -3.73 -11.57 21.83
CA ALA A 213 -4.69 -11.22 22.88
C ALA A 213 -6.01 -10.72 22.28
N ALA A 214 -5.94 -9.84 21.26
CA ALA A 214 -7.14 -9.35 20.58
C ALA A 214 -7.91 -10.47 19.86
N ALA A 215 -7.23 -11.39 19.19
CA ALA A 215 -7.84 -12.55 18.55
C ALA A 215 -8.50 -13.46 19.58
N ALA A 216 -7.81 -13.78 20.67
CA ALA A 216 -8.34 -14.62 21.75
C ALA A 216 -9.60 -14.02 22.40
N ALA A 217 -9.64 -12.70 22.62
CA ALA A 217 -10.81 -11.99 23.12
C ALA A 217 -12.04 -12.11 22.23
N LEU A 218 -11.85 -12.37 20.92
CA LEU A 218 -12.91 -12.60 19.94
C LEU A 218 -13.18 -14.10 19.67
N GLY A 219 -12.48 -15.00 20.38
CA GLY A 219 -12.58 -16.45 20.16
C GLY A 219 -11.99 -16.89 18.80
N ILE A 220 -11.04 -16.15 18.27
CA ILE A 220 -10.37 -16.45 16.99
C ILE A 220 -9.04 -17.13 17.29
N GLU A 221 -8.78 -18.25 16.62
CA GLU A 221 -7.45 -18.87 16.53
C GLU A 221 -6.83 -18.50 15.19
N PRO A 222 -5.93 -17.50 15.15
CA PRO A 222 -5.37 -17.02 13.90
C PRO A 222 -4.31 -17.99 13.36
N VAL A 223 -4.22 -18.08 12.03
CA VAL A 223 -3.10 -18.76 11.36
C VAL A 223 -1.92 -17.81 11.29
N TRP A 224 -0.80 -18.18 11.91
CA TRP A 224 0.42 -17.39 11.89
C TRP A 224 1.32 -17.82 10.73
N THR A 225 1.84 -16.85 9.98
CA THR A 225 2.80 -17.17 8.91
C THR A 225 4.16 -17.62 9.44
N SER A 226 4.47 -17.35 10.72
CA SER A 226 5.66 -17.86 11.41
C SER A 226 5.66 -19.38 11.56
N ASP A 227 4.51 -20.04 11.46
CA ASP A 227 4.38 -21.51 11.51
C ASP A 227 4.70 -22.16 10.16
N TRP A 228 4.91 -21.35 9.14
CA TRP A 228 5.28 -21.76 7.79
C TRP A 228 6.77 -21.46 7.52
N ARG A 229 7.44 -22.32 6.80
CA ARG A 229 8.86 -22.18 6.52
C ARG A 229 9.10 -21.85 5.05
N VAL A 230 10.03 -20.91 4.83
CA VAL A 230 10.58 -20.65 3.50
C VAL A 230 11.83 -21.49 3.35
N VAL A 231 11.90 -22.27 2.28
CA VAL A 231 13.06 -23.10 1.94
C VAL A 231 13.46 -22.89 0.46
N ASP A 232 14.70 -23.18 0.15
CA ASP A 232 15.28 -23.05 -1.21
C ASP A 232 15.11 -21.61 -1.79
N LEU A 233 15.27 -20.60 -0.92
CA LEU A 233 15.13 -19.20 -1.32
C LEU A 233 16.26 -18.76 -2.23
N ALA A 234 15.91 -18.39 -3.45
CA ALA A 234 16.76 -17.68 -4.41
C ALA A 234 16.19 -16.29 -4.66
N LEU A 235 16.98 -15.25 -4.31
CA LEU A 235 16.66 -13.84 -4.57
C LEU A 235 17.44 -13.38 -5.80
N TYR A 236 16.77 -12.64 -6.69
CA TYR A 236 17.36 -11.99 -7.86
C TYR A 236 16.81 -10.55 -8.01
N PRO A 237 17.44 -9.68 -8.79
CA PRO A 237 17.04 -8.26 -8.86
C PRO A 237 15.56 -8.03 -9.23
N GLY A 238 14.96 -8.92 -10.02
CA GLY A 238 13.57 -8.80 -10.47
C GLY A 238 12.54 -9.58 -9.64
N GLY A 239 12.95 -10.25 -8.54
CA GLY A 239 12.02 -11.08 -7.76
C GLY A 239 12.68 -12.17 -6.94
N SER A 240 11.94 -13.25 -6.71
CA SER A 240 12.42 -14.40 -5.92
C SER A 240 11.76 -15.71 -6.33
N CYS A 241 12.45 -16.81 -6.11
CA CYS A 241 11.94 -18.18 -6.25
C CYS A 241 12.19 -18.92 -4.94
N PHE A 242 11.19 -19.60 -4.41
CA PHE A 242 11.27 -20.30 -3.12
C PHE A 242 10.15 -21.33 -2.95
N ARG A 243 10.25 -22.15 -1.90
CA ARG A 243 9.15 -23.01 -1.46
C ARG A 243 8.61 -22.54 -0.11
N VAL A 244 7.30 -22.55 0.02
CA VAL A 244 6.57 -22.29 1.28
C VAL A 244 6.08 -23.65 1.79
N VAL A 245 6.51 -24.04 2.98
CA VAL A 245 6.22 -25.34 3.58
C VAL A 245 5.45 -25.17 4.88
N GLY A 246 4.23 -25.67 4.90
CA GLY A 246 3.31 -25.74 6.06
C GLY A 246 2.55 -27.06 6.00
N PRO A 247 1.23 -27.05 6.28
CA PRO A 247 0.37 -28.22 6.07
C PRO A 247 0.39 -28.73 4.62
N ARG A 248 0.57 -27.79 3.68
CA ARG A 248 0.84 -28.06 2.25
C ARG A 248 2.12 -27.36 1.83
N GLU A 249 2.65 -27.76 0.67
CA GLU A 249 3.84 -27.17 0.09
C GLU A 249 3.51 -26.43 -1.20
N TYR A 250 4.13 -25.24 -1.38
CA TYR A 250 3.93 -24.37 -2.52
C TYR A 250 5.28 -23.94 -3.10
N ARG A 251 5.47 -24.15 -4.40
CA ARG A 251 6.57 -23.51 -5.13
C ARG A 251 6.13 -22.18 -5.66
N ILE A 252 6.83 -21.11 -5.29
CA ILE A 252 6.48 -19.73 -5.60
C ILE A 252 7.57 -19.08 -6.43
N ASP A 253 7.15 -18.46 -7.53
CA ASP A 253 7.92 -17.53 -8.34
C ASP A 253 7.30 -16.15 -8.17
N CYS A 254 7.88 -15.31 -7.31
CA CYS A 254 7.37 -13.98 -6.99
C CYS A 254 8.08 -12.91 -7.84
N PRO A 255 7.39 -12.18 -8.71
CA PRO A 255 7.97 -11.16 -9.57
C PRO A 255 8.14 -9.80 -8.89
N LEU A 256 7.81 -9.69 -7.60
CA LEU A 256 8.04 -8.49 -6.83
C LEU A 256 9.42 -8.57 -6.17
N ALA A 257 10.26 -7.57 -6.44
CA ALA A 257 11.64 -7.53 -5.99
C ALA A 257 11.78 -7.24 -4.48
N GLY A 258 12.86 -7.74 -3.89
CA GLY A 258 13.22 -7.52 -2.49
C GLY A 258 12.77 -8.63 -1.54
N GLU A 259 13.59 -8.88 -0.52
CA GLU A 259 13.36 -9.97 0.44
C GLU A 259 12.05 -9.81 1.22
N HIS A 260 11.65 -8.55 1.52
CA HIS A 260 10.36 -8.26 2.17
C HIS A 260 9.15 -8.75 1.36
N GLN A 261 9.27 -8.87 0.04
CA GLN A 261 8.18 -9.40 -0.80
C GLN A 261 8.02 -10.92 -0.65
N VAL A 262 9.06 -11.62 -0.20
CA VAL A 262 8.94 -13.05 0.17
C VAL A 262 7.96 -13.20 1.35
N ALA A 263 8.11 -12.37 2.40
CA ALA A 263 7.19 -12.38 3.54
C ALA A 263 5.75 -12.01 3.14
N ASN A 264 5.58 -11.03 2.25
CA ASN A 264 4.27 -10.65 1.70
C ASN A 264 3.65 -11.79 0.89
N ALA A 265 4.45 -12.48 0.06
CA ALA A 265 4.00 -13.64 -0.71
C ALA A 265 3.64 -14.83 0.19
N VAL A 266 4.40 -15.10 1.25
CA VAL A 266 4.03 -16.12 2.25
C VAL A 266 2.69 -15.78 2.88
N THR A 267 2.45 -14.51 3.24
CA THR A 267 1.18 -14.07 3.80
C THR A 267 0.02 -14.30 2.83
N ALA A 268 0.21 -13.99 1.54
CA ALA A 268 -0.78 -14.26 0.51
C ALA A 268 -1.03 -15.77 0.32
N VAL A 269 0.04 -16.59 0.28
CA VAL A 269 -0.06 -18.06 0.18
C VAL A 269 -0.87 -18.63 1.34
N VAL A 270 -0.54 -18.24 2.58
CA VAL A 270 -1.23 -18.76 3.79
C VAL A 270 -2.70 -18.34 3.79
N ALA A 271 -3.02 -17.09 3.41
CA ALA A 271 -4.38 -16.60 3.29
C ALA A 271 -5.20 -17.41 2.27
N LEU A 272 -4.61 -17.70 1.12
CA LEU A 272 -5.27 -18.41 0.03
C LEU A 272 -5.35 -19.92 0.28
N ASP A 273 -4.34 -20.50 0.95
CA ASP A 273 -4.37 -21.87 1.45
C ASP A 273 -5.51 -22.07 2.43
N HIS A 274 -5.65 -21.16 3.39
CA HIS A 274 -6.73 -21.19 4.39
C HIS A 274 -8.11 -21.09 3.73
N LEU A 275 -8.25 -20.31 2.65
CA LEU A 275 -9.49 -20.22 1.88
C LEU A 275 -9.72 -21.41 0.93
N GLY A 276 -8.78 -22.37 0.86
CA GLY A 276 -8.92 -23.60 0.09
C GLY A 276 -8.64 -23.46 -1.41
N PHE A 277 -7.89 -22.44 -1.83
CA PHE A 277 -7.53 -22.28 -3.24
C PHE A 277 -6.57 -23.37 -3.73
N PRO A 278 -6.68 -23.80 -5.00
CA PRO A 278 -5.76 -24.77 -5.59
C PRO A 278 -4.32 -24.24 -5.63
N ALA A 279 -3.36 -25.10 -5.33
CA ALA A 279 -1.94 -24.75 -5.34
C ALA A 279 -1.47 -24.15 -6.67
N GLU A 280 -1.99 -24.64 -7.79
CA GLU A 280 -1.67 -24.14 -9.13
C GLU A 280 -2.18 -22.71 -9.33
N ALA A 281 -3.39 -22.37 -8.85
CA ALA A 281 -3.92 -21.01 -8.92
C ALA A 281 -3.10 -20.07 -8.06
N ILE A 282 -2.67 -20.49 -6.86
CA ILE A 282 -1.79 -19.72 -5.96
C ILE A 282 -0.46 -19.43 -6.65
N ARG A 283 0.20 -20.45 -7.19
CA ARG A 283 1.47 -20.33 -7.90
C ARG A 283 1.38 -19.37 -9.07
N GLU A 284 0.41 -19.62 -9.95
CA GLU A 284 0.26 -18.85 -11.19
C GLU A 284 -0.18 -17.40 -10.91
N GLY A 285 -1.10 -17.20 -9.97
CA GLY A 285 -1.57 -15.87 -9.61
C GLY A 285 -0.46 -15.02 -8.98
N ILE A 286 0.37 -15.57 -8.09
CA ILE A 286 1.52 -14.84 -7.55
C ILE A 286 2.51 -14.51 -8.67
N ARG A 287 2.79 -15.44 -9.58
CA ARG A 287 3.67 -15.21 -10.74
C ARG A 287 3.19 -14.08 -11.65
N GLN A 288 1.89 -13.85 -11.73
CA GLN A 288 1.30 -12.77 -12.52
C GLN A 288 1.13 -11.46 -11.75
N ALA A 289 1.36 -11.46 -10.44
CA ALA A 289 1.15 -10.26 -9.62
C ALA A 289 2.04 -9.09 -10.10
N ARG A 290 1.46 -7.88 -10.09
CA ARG A 290 2.16 -6.63 -10.44
C ARG A 290 1.80 -5.58 -9.40
N TRP A 291 2.81 -4.87 -8.92
CA TRP A 291 2.61 -3.80 -7.96
C TRP A 291 3.60 -2.66 -8.22
N PRO A 292 3.23 -1.66 -9.01
CA PRO A 292 4.10 -0.54 -9.38
C PRO A 292 4.64 0.23 -8.16
N GLY A 293 5.82 0.83 -8.31
CA GLY A 293 6.45 1.66 -7.28
C GLY A 293 7.01 0.87 -6.10
N ARG A 294 7.26 -0.43 -6.26
CA ARG A 294 7.94 -1.28 -5.26
C ARG A 294 9.11 -1.98 -5.91
N LEU A 295 10.30 -1.39 -5.78
CA LEU A 295 11.52 -1.78 -6.48
C LEU A 295 11.26 -1.99 -7.98
N GLU A 296 10.44 -1.11 -8.56
CA GLU A 296 10.02 -1.15 -9.96
C GLU A 296 11.17 -0.69 -10.85
N ARG A 297 11.70 -1.58 -11.67
CA ARG A 297 12.72 -1.25 -12.66
C ARG A 297 12.07 -0.65 -13.90
N VAL A 298 12.38 0.61 -14.21
CA VAL A 298 11.79 1.36 -15.33
C VAL A 298 12.79 1.69 -16.45
N SER A 299 14.08 1.49 -16.23
CA SER A 299 15.13 1.63 -17.23
C SER A 299 16.24 0.62 -16.99
N ALA A 300 16.98 0.26 -18.03
CA ALA A 300 18.05 -0.74 -17.98
C ALA A 300 19.48 -0.13 -18.04
N ALA A 301 19.65 1.04 -18.67
CA ALA A 301 20.97 1.64 -18.83
C ALA A 301 20.83 3.19 -18.97
N PRO A 302 21.18 3.99 -17.95
CA PRO A 302 21.41 3.54 -16.59
C PRO A 302 20.19 2.86 -16.00
N GLU A 303 20.43 1.94 -15.05
CA GLU A 303 19.32 1.24 -14.40
C GLU A 303 18.57 2.20 -13.47
N ILE A 304 17.26 2.39 -13.68
CA ILE A 304 16.42 3.27 -12.86
C ILE A 304 15.38 2.41 -12.12
N ILE A 305 15.36 2.54 -10.79
CA ILE A 305 14.51 1.78 -9.90
C ILE A 305 13.69 2.74 -9.04
N LEU A 306 12.37 2.53 -9.03
CA LEU A 306 11.42 3.32 -8.26
C LEU A 306 10.97 2.53 -7.04
N ASP A 307 11.12 3.11 -5.84
CA ASP A 307 10.67 2.48 -4.59
C ASP A 307 9.96 3.44 -3.65
N GLY A 308 8.76 3.07 -3.25
CA GLY A 308 7.91 3.85 -2.38
C GLY A 308 8.25 3.77 -0.88
N ALA A 309 9.48 3.43 -0.49
CA ALA A 309 9.95 3.50 0.90
C ALA A 309 9.75 4.91 1.46
N HIS A 310 8.99 5.02 2.55
CA HIS A 310 8.61 6.30 3.16
C HIS A 310 8.56 6.24 4.70
N ASN A 311 9.06 5.16 5.27
CA ASN A 311 9.26 4.96 6.71
C ASN A 311 10.57 4.17 6.94
N PRO A 312 11.09 4.11 8.17
CA PRO A 312 12.37 3.45 8.45
C PRO A 312 12.41 1.98 8.06
N ALA A 313 11.32 1.24 8.21
CA ALA A 313 11.26 -0.17 7.81
C ALA A 313 11.38 -0.33 6.28
N GLY A 314 10.69 0.52 5.50
CA GLY A 314 10.83 0.58 4.05
C GLY A 314 12.25 0.97 3.63
N ALA A 315 12.86 1.95 4.31
CA ALA A 315 14.24 2.35 4.06
C ALA A 315 15.23 1.19 4.31
N ARG A 316 15.05 0.41 5.39
CA ARG A 316 15.86 -0.79 5.66
C ARG A 316 15.68 -1.86 4.57
N ALA A 317 14.47 -2.07 4.07
CA ALA A 317 14.21 -3.02 2.99
C ALA A 317 14.88 -2.60 1.67
N LEU A 318 14.81 -1.31 1.33
CA LEU A 318 15.51 -0.73 0.18
C LEU A 318 17.04 -0.84 0.34
N ALA A 319 17.57 -0.53 1.52
CA ALA A 319 18.99 -0.64 1.83
C ALA A 319 19.50 -2.09 1.68
N ALA A 320 18.75 -3.06 2.18
CA ALA A 320 19.09 -4.47 2.03
C ALA A 320 19.12 -4.90 0.54
N TYR A 321 18.20 -4.38 -0.27
CA TYR A 321 18.18 -4.63 -1.70
C TYR A 321 19.39 -4.01 -2.41
N ILE A 322 19.73 -2.74 -2.11
CA ILE A 322 20.89 -2.05 -2.67
C ILE A 322 22.18 -2.82 -2.32
N ASN A 323 22.40 -3.11 -1.05
CA ASN A 323 23.57 -3.84 -0.58
C ASN A 323 23.71 -5.22 -1.22
N ARG A 324 22.60 -5.91 -1.49
CA ARG A 324 22.63 -7.26 -2.06
C ARG A 324 22.94 -7.29 -3.55
N PHE A 325 22.40 -6.35 -4.32
CA PHE A 325 22.39 -6.44 -5.78
C PHE A 325 23.21 -5.35 -6.48
N PHE A 326 23.61 -4.31 -5.75
CA PHE A 326 24.31 -3.16 -6.31
C PHE A 326 25.65 -2.88 -5.63
N ASP A 327 26.15 -3.83 -4.82
CA ASP A 327 27.49 -3.77 -4.25
C ASP A 327 28.54 -3.64 -5.36
N GLY A 328 29.46 -2.67 -5.21
CA GLY A 328 30.48 -2.36 -6.21
C GLY A 328 30.00 -1.53 -7.43
N ARG A 329 28.70 -1.21 -7.54
CA ARG A 329 28.16 -0.28 -8.54
C ARG A 329 28.03 1.11 -7.94
N ARG A 330 28.17 2.13 -8.76
CA ARG A 330 27.92 3.51 -8.35
C ARG A 330 26.40 3.74 -8.24
N VAL A 331 25.98 4.20 -7.06
CA VAL A 331 24.57 4.39 -6.73
C VAL A 331 24.24 5.89 -6.69
N TRP A 332 23.24 6.26 -7.44
CA TRP A 332 22.57 7.57 -7.38
C TRP A 332 21.27 7.43 -6.60
N LEU A 333 21.03 8.34 -5.67
CA LEU A 333 19.77 8.40 -4.93
C LEU A 333 19.07 9.74 -5.20
N ILE A 334 17.92 9.70 -5.88
CA ILE A 334 16.98 10.82 -5.96
C ILE A 334 16.04 10.67 -4.79
N TYR A 335 16.09 11.61 -3.84
CA TYR A 335 15.38 11.49 -2.57
C TYR A 335 14.48 12.68 -2.29
N GLY A 336 13.23 12.42 -1.92
CA GLY A 336 12.29 13.42 -1.48
C GLY A 336 11.23 12.83 -0.55
N ALA A 337 10.98 13.51 0.56
CA ALA A 337 10.13 13.00 1.64
C ALA A 337 9.03 13.97 2.03
N MET A 338 8.06 13.47 2.81
CA MET A 338 7.00 14.26 3.40
C MET A 338 7.39 14.68 4.83
N ARG A 339 6.91 15.86 5.30
CA ARG A 339 7.29 16.46 6.60
C ARG A 339 6.87 15.63 7.82
N ASP A 340 5.87 14.76 7.66
CA ASP A 340 5.29 13.94 8.72
C ASP A 340 5.99 12.58 8.88
N LYS A 341 7.10 12.35 8.18
CA LYS A 341 7.84 11.08 8.21
C LYS A 341 9.15 11.20 8.99
N ALA A 342 9.69 10.05 9.43
CA ALA A 342 10.96 9.96 10.15
C ALA A 342 12.16 10.13 9.20
N VAL A 343 12.32 11.34 8.64
CA VAL A 343 13.25 11.62 7.54
C VAL A 343 14.70 11.44 7.97
N GLU A 344 15.06 11.86 9.20
CA GLU A 344 16.41 11.71 9.74
C GLU A 344 16.83 10.24 9.80
N GLU A 345 15.95 9.36 10.33
CA GLU A 345 16.23 7.92 10.40
C GLU A 345 16.35 7.29 9.00
N MET A 346 15.46 7.66 8.08
CA MET A 346 15.54 7.16 6.70
C MET A 346 16.80 7.63 5.98
N ALA A 347 17.21 8.90 6.17
CA ALA A 347 18.44 9.45 5.61
C ALA A 347 19.67 8.72 6.18
N ALA A 348 19.72 8.49 7.49
CA ALA A 348 20.80 7.75 8.12
C ALA A 348 20.95 6.31 7.58
N ILE A 349 19.85 5.69 7.12
CA ILE A 349 19.86 4.34 6.54
C ILE A 349 20.30 4.37 5.06
N LEU A 350 19.78 5.31 4.26
CA LEU A 350 19.92 5.27 2.80
C LEU A 350 21.10 6.07 2.27
N PHE A 351 21.42 7.22 2.87
CA PHE A 351 22.43 8.14 2.32
C PHE A 351 23.86 7.57 2.31
N PRO A 352 24.28 6.76 3.31
CA PRO A 352 25.58 6.10 3.26
C PRO A 352 25.77 5.11 2.10
N LEU A 353 24.68 4.67 1.46
CA LEU A 353 24.71 3.73 0.35
C LEU A 353 24.83 4.42 -1.03
N ALA A 354 24.67 5.75 -1.07
CA ALA A 354 24.65 6.50 -2.30
C ALA A 354 26.00 7.20 -2.56
N ASP A 355 26.52 7.09 -3.78
CA ASP A 355 27.66 7.89 -4.24
C ASP A 355 27.26 9.30 -4.62
N GLN A 356 26.04 9.51 -5.04
CA GLN A 356 25.46 10.80 -5.41
C GLN A 356 24.04 10.89 -4.85
N ILE A 357 23.69 12.03 -4.26
CA ILE A 357 22.34 12.30 -3.77
C ILE A 357 21.81 13.55 -4.46
N LEU A 358 20.61 13.43 -5.03
CA LEU A 358 19.82 14.54 -5.54
C LEU A 358 18.60 14.69 -4.65
N ALA A 359 18.67 15.63 -3.71
CA ALA A 359 17.55 15.96 -2.83
C ALA A 359 16.55 16.84 -3.58
N THR A 360 15.31 16.40 -3.64
CA THR A 360 14.23 17.09 -4.34
C THR A 360 12.93 17.03 -3.53
N ALA A 361 11.85 17.58 -4.05
CA ALA A 361 10.52 17.52 -3.43
C ALA A 361 9.47 17.12 -4.46
N PRO A 362 8.54 16.19 -4.12
CA PRO A 362 7.37 15.97 -4.95
C PRO A 362 6.51 17.25 -5.00
N ALA A 363 5.77 17.44 -6.09
CA ALA A 363 4.92 18.61 -6.33
C ALA A 363 3.71 18.68 -5.37
N MET A 364 3.98 18.73 -4.05
CA MET A 364 2.97 18.72 -3.00
C MET A 364 3.27 19.73 -1.89
N ALA A 365 2.25 20.43 -1.39
CA ALA A 365 2.40 21.46 -0.34
C ALA A 365 3.00 20.94 0.98
N ARG A 366 2.85 19.64 1.29
CA ARG A 366 3.40 19.02 2.51
C ARG A 366 4.76 18.35 2.31
N ALA A 367 5.34 18.46 1.12
CA ALA A 367 6.69 17.96 0.87
C ALA A 367 7.71 18.68 1.75
N LEU A 368 8.74 17.96 2.18
CA LEU A 368 9.90 18.55 2.83
C LEU A 368 10.73 19.29 1.79
N ARG A 369 11.22 20.48 2.13
CA ARG A 369 12.06 21.25 1.21
C ARG A 369 13.42 20.57 1.01
N PRO A 370 13.99 20.57 -0.19
CA PRO A 370 15.28 19.95 -0.48
C PRO A 370 16.42 20.48 0.40
N GLU A 371 16.39 21.77 0.75
CA GLU A 371 17.37 22.42 1.62
C GLU A 371 17.35 21.80 3.03
N THR A 372 16.16 21.50 3.56
CA THR A 372 16.02 20.83 4.85
C THR A 372 16.60 19.41 4.82
N ILE A 373 16.45 18.69 3.69
CA ILE A 373 17.09 17.36 3.53
C ILE A 373 18.62 17.51 3.55
N ARG A 374 19.16 18.56 2.92
CA ARG A 374 20.59 18.85 2.92
C ARG A 374 21.14 19.14 4.32
N GLU A 375 20.35 19.78 5.20
CA GLU A 375 20.71 20.07 6.57
C GLU A 375 20.82 18.82 7.47
N LEU A 376 20.23 17.69 7.04
CA LEU A 376 20.24 16.42 7.81
C LEU A 376 21.53 15.60 7.64
N THR A 377 22.46 16.02 6.76
CA THR A 377 23.62 15.19 6.42
C THR A 377 24.80 16.03 5.91
N ASP A 378 26.01 15.57 6.24
CA ASP A 378 27.26 16.08 5.68
C ASP A 378 27.71 15.32 4.43
N HIS A 379 26.80 14.64 3.74
CA HIS A 379 27.15 13.83 2.57
C HIS A 379 27.81 14.70 1.48
N PRO A 380 29.08 14.41 1.07
CA PRO A 380 29.91 15.34 0.29
C PRO A 380 29.40 15.57 -1.13
N ARG A 381 28.54 14.68 -1.65
CA ARG A 381 28.02 14.74 -3.01
C ARG A 381 26.50 14.87 -3.02
N LEU A 382 25.92 15.53 -2.03
CA LEU A 382 24.52 15.88 -2.02
C LEU A 382 24.31 17.23 -2.73
N ARG A 383 23.44 17.24 -3.72
CA ARG A 383 22.95 18.43 -4.42
C ARG A 383 21.43 18.54 -4.24
N THR A 384 20.93 19.76 -4.16
CA THR A 384 19.48 20.04 -4.17
C THR A 384 19.02 20.40 -5.57
N THR A 385 17.81 20.01 -5.94
CA THR A 385 17.16 20.37 -7.20
C THR A 385 15.78 20.97 -6.92
N ALA A 386 15.34 21.87 -7.79
CA ALA A 386 14.06 22.56 -7.63
C ALA A 386 12.88 21.61 -7.93
N THR A 387 13.07 20.67 -8.84
CA THR A 387 12.03 19.73 -9.27
C THR A 387 12.60 18.32 -9.43
N LEU A 388 11.73 17.32 -9.42
CA LEU A 388 12.10 15.93 -9.71
C LEU A 388 12.56 15.78 -11.17
N GLU A 389 11.96 16.53 -12.11
CA GLU A 389 12.35 16.51 -13.52
C GLU A 389 13.82 16.93 -13.68
N GLU A 390 14.24 18.03 -13.05
CA GLU A 390 15.63 18.46 -12.99
C GLU A 390 16.56 17.39 -12.41
N ALA A 391 16.14 16.73 -11.30
CA ALA A 391 16.91 15.66 -10.69
C ALA A 391 17.11 14.47 -11.64
N LEU A 392 16.04 14.05 -12.32
CA LEU A 392 16.10 12.97 -13.31
C LEU A 392 16.97 13.33 -14.52
N GLU A 393 16.89 14.56 -15.02
CA GLU A 393 17.74 15.04 -16.12
C GLU A 393 19.22 15.03 -15.73
N ILE A 394 19.57 15.54 -14.55
CA ILE A 394 20.93 15.51 -14.03
C ILE A 394 21.44 14.08 -13.91
N ALA A 395 20.65 13.21 -13.24
CA ALA A 395 21.06 11.84 -13.04
C ALA A 395 21.27 11.10 -14.36
N ARG A 396 20.35 11.23 -15.34
CA ARG A 396 20.45 10.59 -16.66
C ARG A 396 21.61 11.09 -17.50
N ARG A 397 21.98 12.39 -17.37
CA ARG A 397 23.10 12.99 -18.09
C ARG A 397 24.45 12.59 -17.52
N GLU A 398 24.56 12.48 -16.19
CA GLU A 398 25.83 12.32 -15.48
C GLU A 398 26.13 10.88 -15.04
N ALA A 399 25.11 10.02 -14.96
CA ALA A 399 25.28 8.61 -14.65
C ALA A 399 25.88 7.87 -15.83
N ALA A 400 26.82 6.97 -15.53
CA ALA A 400 27.33 6.01 -16.51
C ALA A 400 26.27 4.92 -16.80
N PRO A 401 26.37 4.22 -17.94
CA PRO A 401 25.43 3.14 -18.28
C PRO A 401 25.32 2.02 -17.21
N ASP A 402 26.42 1.78 -16.48
CA ASP A 402 26.49 0.74 -15.42
C ASP A 402 26.07 1.29 -14.03
N ASP A 403 25.82 2.58 -13.89
CA ASP A 403 25.32 3.15 -12.64
C ASP A 403 23.88 2.73 -12.38
N ALA A 404 23.46 2.79 -11.11
CA ALA A 404 22.09 2.57 -10.71
C ALA A 404 21.51 3.85 -10.09
N ILE A 405 20.30 4.22 -10.51
CA ILE A 405 19.56 5.39 -10.03
C ILE A 405 18.34 4.89 -9.26
N PHE A 406 18.26 5.20 -7.97
CA PHE A 406 17.12 4.93 -7.13
C PHE A 406 16.31 6.20 -6.90
N VAL A 407 14.99 6.13 -7.05
CA VAL A 407 14.07 7.20 -6.67
C VAL A 407 13.26 6.72 -5.47
N ALA A 408 13.41 7.38 -4.31
CA ALA A 408 12.81 6.92 -3.07
C ALA A 408 12.50 8.06 -2.07
N GLY A 409 11.85 7.71 -0.95
CA GLY A 409 11.51 8.59 0.16
C GLY A 409 10.04 8.98 0.23
N SER A 410 9.28 8.85 -0.86
CA SER A 410 7.85 9.11 -0.90
C SER A 410 7.18 8.40 -2.06
N LEU A 411 5.98 7.84 -1.82
CA LEU A 411 5.13 7.32 -2.89
C LEU A 411 4.76 8.40 -3.93
N PHE A 412 4.58 9.65 -3.48
CA PHE A 412 4.26 10.77 -4.38
C PHE A 412 5.43 11.13 -5.31
N LEU A 413 6.66 11.05 -4.80
CA LEU A 413 7.86 11.23 -5.62
C LEU A 413 7.97 10.12 -6.67
N VAL A 414 7.76 8.88 -6.26
CA VAL A 414 7.77 7.71 -7.15
C VAL A 414 6.68 7.80 -8.22
N ALA A 415 5.49 8.24 -7.84
CA ALA A 415 4.39 8.49 -8.77
C ALA A 415 4.75 9.51 -9.87
N GLU A 416 5.32 10.64 -9.45
CA GLU A 416 5.77 11.69 -10.35
C GLU A 416 6.90 11.19 -11.25
N ALA A 417 7.89 10.47 -10.69
CA ALA A 417 8.98 9.86 -11.46
C ALA A 417 8.44 8.86 -12.50
N ARG A 418 7.49 8.03 -12.09
CA ARG A 418 6.88 7.03 -12.99
C ARG A 418 6.18 7.69 -14.18
N ARG A 419 5.42 8.75 -13.92
CA ARG A 419 4.77 9.55 -14.99
C ARG A 419 5.79 10.19 -15.93
N LEU A 420 6.90 10.74 -15.42
CA LEU A 420 7.94 11.37 -16.24
C LEU A 420 8.75 10.37 -17.07
N LEU A 421 8.86 9.12 -16.60
CA LEU A 421 9.70 8.10 -17.23
C LEU A 421 8.94 7.15 -18.16
N LEU A 422 7.66 6.92 -17.90
CA LEU A 422 6.85 5.93 -18.64
C LEU A 422 5.70 6.58 -19.45
N GLY A 423 5.39 7.86 -19.23
CA GLY A 423 4.33 8.62 -19.88
C GLY A 423 3.03 8.56 -19.10
#